data_fb318c57d3ff6c0a0a219b0161b84c31
#
_entry.id   fb318c57d3ff6c0a0a219b0161b84c31
#
_cell.length_a   1.000
_cell.length_b   1.000
_cell.length_c   1.000
_cell.angle_alpha   90.00
_cell.angle_beta   90.00
_cell.angle_gamma   90.00
#
_symmetry.space_group_name_H-M   'P 1'
#
loop_
_entity.id
_entity.type
_entity.pdbx_description
1 polymer ?
#
loop_
_entity_poly.entity_id
_entity_poly.type
_entity_poly.pdbx_seq_one_letter_code
_entity_poly.pdbx_strand_id
1 'polypeptide(L)'
;MRMRKKKNLHPRMDACESCWIRQPEAMRGHWRELYPQAQRLEVELGCGKGRFTAGTAKALPDTLLIAVEKVPDAMVVAMERVIGEGLKNVFFIDADAALLPELFVPGEVDRLYINFCDPWPKSNQKKRRLTHGNFLKNRRFLRQDFVGNYDFINHETRPGYTMGSRGGCSMK
;
A
#
# COMPACT_ATOMS: atom_id res chain seq x y z
N MET A 1 -0.66 19.19 -2.27
CA MET A 1 -1.75 19.57 -3.21
C MET A 1 -3.08 19.13 -2.61
N ARG A 2 -4.03 20.04 -2.35
CA ARG A 2 -5.32 19.67 -1.77
C ARG A 2 -6.19 18.99 -2.83
N MET A 3 -6.54 17.74 -2.62
CA MET A 3 -7.43 17.01 -3.53
C MET A 3 -8.83 17.64 -3.56
N ARG A 4 -9.41 17.73 -4.76
CA ARG A 4 -10.79 18.22 -4.93
C ARG A 4 -11.75 17.12 -4.46
N LYS A 5 -12.68 17.45 -3.55
CA LYS A 5 -13.70 16.53 -3.08
C LYS A 5 -14.48 15.91 -4.25
N LYS A 6 -14.65 14.60 -4.23
CA LYS A 6 -15.43 13.89 -5.25
C LYS A 6 -16.93 14.01 -4.96
N LYS A 7 -17.72 14.24 -6.01
CA LYS A 7 -19.17 14.13 -5.92
C LYS A 7 -19.56 12.68 -5.66
N ASN A 8 -20.57 12.47 -4.84
CA ASN A 8 -21.12 11.14 -4.53
C ASN A 8 -20.06 10.14 -4.03
N LEU A 9 -19.14 10.59 -3.16
CA LEU A 9 -18.02 9.76 -2.68
C LEU A 9 -18.53 8.47 -2.03
N HIS A 10 -19.44 8.56 -1.04
CA HIS A 10 -19.94 7.39 -0.32
C HIS A 10 -20.64 6.37 -1.24
N PRO A 11 -21.63 6.75 -2.08
CA PRO A 11 -22.24 5.81 -3.02
C PRO A 11 -21.23 5.13 -3.98
N ARG A 12 -20.19 5.85 -4.38
CA ARG A 12 -19.11 5.27 -5.23
C ARG A 12 -18.27 4.27 -4.47
N MET A 13 -17.94 4.57 -3.21
CA MET A 13 -17.21 3.64 -2.36
C MET A 13 -18.04 2.38 -2.08
N ASP A 14 -19.34 2.55 -1.80
CA ASP A 14 -20.28 1.43 -1.60
C ASP A 14 -20.38 0.54 -2.84
N ALA A 15 -20.37 1.11 -4.03
CA ALA A 15 -20.32 0.35 -5.28
C ALA A 15 -19.01 -0.46 -5.45
N CYS A 16 -17.98 -0.14 -4.68
CA CYS A 16 -16.70 -0.85 -4.66
C CYS A 16 -16.55 -1.81 -3.47
N GLU A 17 -17.63 -2.20 -2.82
CA GLU A 17 -17.63 -3.05 -1.62
C GLU A 17 -16.85 -4.35 -1.82
N SER A 18 -16.85 -4.92 -3.01
CA SER A 18 -16.13 -6.17 -3.33
C SER A 18 -14.63 -6.12 -3.11
N CYS A 19 -14.03 -4.93 -3.07
CA CYS A 19 -12.60 -4.74 -2.81
C CYS A 19 -12.31 -3.78 -1.65
N TRP A 20 -13.33 -3.32 -0.93
CA TRP A 20 -13.17 -2.41 0.20
C TRP A 20 -13.36 -3.10 1.55
N ILE A 21 -12.32 -3.15 2.35
CA ILE A 21 -12.36 -3.70 3.71
C ILE A 21 -12.69 -2.58 4.70
N ARG A 22 -13.92 -2.56 5.19
CA ARG A 22 -14.43 -1.51 6.10
C ARG A 22 -13.96 -1.69 7.54
N GLN A 23 -13.65 -2.92 7.94
CA GLN A 23 -13.22 -3.28 9.30
C GLN A 23 -11.90 -4.04 9.23
N PRO A 24 -10.80 -3.33 8.91
CA PRO A 24 -9.51 -3.98 8.71
C PRO A 24 -8.95 -4.63 9.98
N GLU A 25 -9.37 -4.18 11.17
CA GLU A 25 -8.97 -4.76 12.45
C GLU A 25 -9.43 -6.23 12.59
N ALA A 26 -10.59 -6.55 12.03
CA ALA A 26 -11.13 -7.92 12.04
C ALA A 26 -10.33 -8.87 11.14
N MET A 27 -9.58 -8.33 10.19
CA MET A 27 -8.76 -9.11 9.25
C MET A 27 -7.37 -9.47 9.80
N ARG A 28 -7.02 -8.99 10.97
CA ARG A 28 -5.70 -9.23 11.56
C ARG A 28 -5.41 -10.73 11.71
N GLY A 29 -4.38 -11.23 11.01
CA GLY A 29 -4.01 -12.65 10.96
C GLY A 29 -4.82 -13.49 9.96
N HIS A 30 -5.82 -12.88 9.27
CA HIS A 30 -6.75 -13.53 8.35
C HIS A 30 -6.71 -12.96 6.94
N TRP A 31 -5.82 -12.03 6.65
CA TRP A 31 -5.75 -11.35 5.35
C TRP A 31 -5.70 -12.30 4.15
N ARG A 32 -4.98 -13.42 4.28
CA ARG A 32 -4.83 -14.39 3.19
C ARG A 32 -6.14 -15.12 2.84
N GLU A 33 -7.14 -15.10 3.70
CA GLU A 33 -8.47 -15.65 3.44
C GLU A 33 -9.22 -14.90 2.34
N LEU A 34 -8.88 -13.61 2.10
CA LEU A 34 -9.46 -12.81 1.02
C LEU A 34 -9.07 -13.31 -0.38
N TYR A 35 -7.91 -13.96 -0.48
CA TYR A 35 -7.39 -14.51 -1.73
C TYR A 35 -6.55 -15.76 -1.44
N PRO A 36 -7.20 -16.93 -1.17
CA PRO A 36 -6.54 -18.12 -0.64
C PRO A 36 -5.43 -18.70 -1.52
N GLN A 37 -5.48 -18.48 -2.83
CA GLN A 37 -4.45 -18.90 -3.77
C GLN A 37 -3.18 -18.02 -3.74
N ALA A 38 -3.19 -16.92 -2.99
CA ALA A 38 -2.02 -16.07 -2.91
C ALA A 38 -0.85 -16.76 -2.21
N GLN A 39 0.30 -16.74 -2.85
CA GLN A 39 1.57 -17.17 -2.27
C GLN A 39 2.20 -16.09 -1.40
N ARG A 40 1.87 -14.82 -1.65
CA ARG A 40 2.41 -13.64 -0.97
C ARG A 40 1.32 -12.69 -0.53
N LEU A 41 1.59 -12.00 0.57
CA LEU A 41 0.82 -10.85 1.05
C LEU A 41 1.72 -9.62 0.99
N GLU A 42 1.36 -8.67 0.14
CA GLU A 42 2.12 -7.44 -0.04
C GLU A 42 1.23 -6.23 0.30
N VAL A 43 1.83 -5.17 0.82
CA VAL A 43 1.11 -3.95 1.24
C VAL A 43 1.66 -2.76 0.50
N GLU A 44 0.78 -1.89 -0.02
CA GLU A 44 1.14 -0.60 -0.61
C GLU A 44 0.64 0.53 0.29
N LEU A 45 1.53 1.45 0.68
CA LEU A 45 1.19 2.66 1.41
C LEU A 45 1.03 3.86 0.49
N GLY A 46 -0.11 4.54 0.60
CA GLY A 46 -0.40 5.72 -0.19
C GLY A 46 -0.70 5.37 -1.65
N CYS A 47 -1.62 4.43 -1.88
CA CYS A 47 -1.94 3.97 -3.23
C CYS A 47 -2.52 5.07 -4.15
N GLY A 48 -2.99 6.17 -3.58
CA GLY A 48 -3.52 7.30 -4.33
C GLY A 48 -4.65 6.90 -5.28
N LYS A 49 -4.46 7.09 -6.58
CA LYS A 49 -5.45 6.72 -7.63
C LYS A 49 -5.23 5.31 -8.20
N GLY A 50 -4.41 4.49 -7.57
CA GLY A 50 -4.27 3.06 -7.85
C GLY A 50 -3.54 2.69 -9.14
N ARG A 51 -2.73 3.58 -9.73
CA ARG A 51 -2.01 3.24 -10.97
C ARG A 51 -0.94 2.17 -10.72
N PHE A 52 -0.16 2.33 -9.67
CA PHE A 52 0.85 1.35 -9.27
C PHE A 52 0.16 0.07 -8.76
N THR A 53 -0.86 0.21 -7.91
CA THR A 53 -1.67 -0.88 -7.37
C THR A 53 -2.17 -1.82 -8.48
N ALA A 54 -2.87 -1.27 -9.50
CA ALA A 54 -3.40 -2.07 -10.59
C ALA A 54 -2.30 -2.70 -11.45
N GLY A 55 -1.22 -1.96 -11.71
CA GLY A 55 -0.07 -2.48 -12.47
C GLY A 55 0.62 -3.64 -11.75
N THR A 56 0.84 -3.52 -10.44
CA THR A 56 1.45 -4.56 -9.61
C THR A 56 0.56 -5.79 -9.52
N ALA A 57 -0.73 -5.62 -9.28
CA ALA A 57 -1.68 -6.72 -9.20
C ALA A 57 -1.77 -7.54 -10.48
N LYS A 58 -1.70 -6.88 -11.65
CA LYS A 58 -1.62 -7.57 -12.95
C LYS A 58 -0.34 -8.34 -13.13
N ALA A 59 0.78 -7.74 -12.73
CA ALA A 59 2.10 -8.35 -12.88
C ALA A 59 2.33 -9.54 -11.92
N LEU A 60 1.64 -9.55 -10.79
CA LEU A 60 1.80 -10.53 -9.71
C LEU A 60 0.44 -11.18 -9.35
N PRO A 61 -0.12 -12.03 -10.23
CA PRO A 61 -1.44 -12.63 -10.01
C PRO A 61 -1.50 -13.55 -8.78
N ASP A 62 -0.37 -14.11 -8.35
CA ASP A 62 -0.25 -14.98 -7.17
C ASP A 62 0.00 -14.20 -5.87
N THR A 63 -0.17 -12.89 -5.90
CA THR A 63 0.07 -12.01 -4.76
C THR A 63 -1.23 -11.34 -4.35
N LEU A 64 -1.56 -11.43 -3.06
CA LEU A 64 -2.59 -10.59 -2.45
C LEU A 64 -1.98 -9.23 -2.14
N LEU A 65 -2.55 -8.17 -2.69
CA LEU A 65 -2.11 -6.80 -2.48
C LEU A 65 -3.12 -6.03 -1.62
N ILE A 66 -2.69 -5.53 -0.48
CA ILE A 66 -3.49 -4.65 0.37
C ILE A 66 -3.03 -3.21 0.14
N ALA A 67 -3.90 -2.39 -0.41
CA ALA A 67 -3.63 -0.99 -0.72
C ALA A 67 -4.19 -0.08 0.39
N VAL A 68 -3.32 0.69 1.00
CA VAL A 68 -3.65 1.59 2.12
C VAL A 68 -3.66 3.03 1.63
N GLU A 69 -4.77 3.74 1.86
CA GLU A 69 -4.89 5.16 1.55
C GLU A 69 -5.77 5.86 2.58
N LYS A 70 -5.31 6.97 3.13
CA LYS A 70 -6.05 7.75 4.12
C LYS A 70 -6.95 8.83 3.52
N VAL A 71 -6.91 9.02 2.20
CA VAL A 71 -7.73 10.01 1.49
C VAL A 71 -8.78 9.28 0.66
N PRO A 72 -10.04 9.17 1.15
CA PRO A 72 -11.09 8.41 0.47
C PRO A 72 -11.36 8.89 -0.96
N ASP A 73 -11.22 10.20 -1.22
CA ASP A 73 -11.35 10.78 -2.58
C ASP A 73 -10.31 10.25 -3.59
N ALA A 74 -9.15 9.80 -3.12
CA ALA A 74 -8.14 9.14 -3.95
C ALA A 74 -8.45 7.65 -4.07
N MET A 75 -8.70 7.00 -2.93
CA MET A 75 -8.94 5.58 -2.83
C MET A 75 -10.11 5.11 -3.70
N VAL A 76 -11.23 5.86 -3.74
CA VAL A 76 -12.38 5.49 -4.58
C VAL A 76 -12.01 5.35 -6.06
N VAL A 77 -11.12 6.21 -6.57
CA VAL A 77 -10.65 6.14 -7.96
C VAL A 77 -9.78 4.89 -8.18
N ALA A 78 -8.99 4.51 -7.17
CA ALA A 78 -8.18 3.31 -7.21
C ALA A 78 -9.05 2.04 -7.21
N MET A 79 -10.07 1.99 -6.35
CA MET A 79 -11.04 0.90 -6.29
C MET A 79 -11.80 0.71 -7.60
N GLU A 80 -12.35 1.80 -8.16
CA GLU A 80 -13.04 1.78 -9.45
C GLU A 80 -12.13 1.27 -10.58
N ARG A 81 -10.86 1.67 -10.58
CA ARG A 81 -9.85 1.17 -11.53
C ARG A 81 -9.68 -0.34 -11.42
N VAL A 82 -9.45 -0.85 -10.22
CA VAL A 82 -9.20 -2.28 -9.96
C VAL A 82 -10.41 -3.12 -10.37
N ILE A 83 -11.62 -2.66 -10.05
CA ILE A 83 -12.87 -3.32 -10.45
C ILE A 83 -13.03 -3.29 -11.98
N GLY A 84 -12.83 -2.13 -12.60
CA GLY A 84 -12.94 -1.96 -14.05
C GLY A 84 -11.92 -2.81 -14.84
N GLU A 85 -10.78 -3.11 -14.23
CA GLU A 85 -9.75 -3.98 -14.79
C GLU A 85 -9.94 -5.47 -14.42
N GLY A 86 -10.98 -5.81 -13.65
CA GLY A 86 -11.34 -7.18 -13.26
C GLY A 86 -10.36 -7.85 -12.29
N LEU A 87 -9.54 -7.08 -11.58
CA LEU A 87 -8.53 -7.59 -10.67
C LEU A 87 -9.20 -8.09 -9.37
N LYS A 88 -8.84 -9.31 -8.93
CA LYS A 88 -9.42 -9.98 -7.76
C LYS A 88 -8.46 -10.12 -6.59
N ASN A 89 -7.20 -9.83 -6.80
CA ASN A 89 -6.12 -9.99 -5.83
C ASN A 89 -5.74 -8.67 -5.14
N VAL A 90 -6.61 -7.67 -5.14
CA VAL A 90 -6.40 -6.36 -4.51
C VAL A 90 -7.55 -6.00 -3.60
N PHE A 91 -7.23 -5.56 -2.38
CA PHE A 91 -8.20 -4.99 -1.45
C PHE A 91 -7.69 -3.67 -0.88
N PHE A 92 -8.62 -2.80 -0.52
CA PHE A 92 -8.33 -1.45 -0.05
C PHE A 92 -8.78 -1.25 1.39
N ILE A 93 -7.97 -0.50 2.15
CA ILE A 93 -8.31 -0.06 3.49
C ILE A 93 -8.12 1.46 3.62
N ASP A 94 -9.10 2.11 4.25
CA ASP A 94 -9.05 3.52 4.62
C ASP A 94 -8.36 3.63 5.99
N ALA A 95 -7.04 3.77 5.98
CA ALA A 95 -6.26 3.79 7.20
C ALA A 95 -5.02 4.68 7.10
N ASP A 96 -4.57 5.18 8.26
CA ASP A 96 -3.23 5.77 8.37
C ASP A 96 -2.18 4.66 8.47
N ALA A 97 -1.05 4.85 7.80
CA ALA A 97 0.08 3.93 7.84
C ALA A 97 0.58 3.61 9.27
N ALA A 98 0.36 4.52 10.21
CA ALA A 98 0.72 4.32 11.61
C ALA A 98 -0.02 3.14 12.27
N LEU A 99 -1.19 2.76 11.74
CA LEU A 99 -2.02 1.65 12.25
C LEU A 99 -1.58 0.27 11.76
N LEU A 100 -0.67 0.17 10.80
CA LEU A 100 -0.26 -1.13 10.23
C LEU A 100 0.17 -2.18 11.29
N PRO A 101 0.91 -1.83 12.36
CA PRO A 101 1.27 -2.79 13.39
C PRO A 101 0.07 -3.36 14.16
N GLU A 102 -1.07 -2.65 14.13
CA GLU A 102 -2.32 -3.08 14.76
C GLU A 102 -3.18 -3.91 13.80
N LEU A 103 -3.03 -3.67 12.49
CA LEU A 103 -3.80 -4.33 11.44
C LEU A 103 -3.20 -5.67 10.97
N PHE A 104 -1.90 -5.88 11.19
CA PHE A 104 -1.21 -7.10 10.78
C PHE A 104 -0.53 -7.77 11.96
N VAL A 105 -0.47 -9.10 11.96
CA VAL A 105 0.34 -9.84 12.94
C VAL A 105 1.83 -9.81 12.56
N PRO A 106 2.74 -10.07 13.53
CA PRO A 106 4.16 -10.13 13.22
C PRO A 106 4.48 -11.15 12.11
N GLY A 107 5.25 -10.73 11.12
CA GLY A 107 5.69 -11.57 10.02
C GLY A 107 4.64 -11.89 8.95
N GLU A 108 3.47 -11.25 8.98
CA GLU A 108 2.37 -11.55 8.07
C GLU A 108 2.59 -10.99 6.67
N VAL A 109 3.27 -9.85 6.56
CA VAL A 109 3.49 -9.11 5.31
C VAL A 109 4.82 -9.49 4.69
N ASP A 110 4.79 -9.95 3.45
CA ASP A 110 5.98 -10.37 2.70
C ASP A 110 6.73 -9.19 2.08
N ARG A 111 6.02 -8.11 1.71
CA ARG A 111 6.61 -6.89 1.12
C ARG A 111 5.80 -5.65 1.40
N LEU A 112 6.49 -4.53 1.57
CA LEU A 112 5.91 -3.21 1.77
C LEU A 112 6.38 -2.26 0.67
N TYR A 113 5.45 -1.69 -0.09
CA TYR A 113 5.68 -0.60 -1.03
C TYR A 113 5.35 0.72 -0.37
N ILE A 114 6.27 1.67 -0.45
CA ILE A 114 6.08 3.03 0.05
C ILE A 114 6.21 3.96 -1.16
N ASN A 115 5.07 4.22 -1.79
CA ASN A 115 4.99 5.08 -2.95
C ASN A 115 4.56 6.49 -2.54
N PHE A 116 5.15 7.52 -3.15
CA PHE A 116 4.72 8.91 -3.01
C PHE A 116 4.60 9.41 -1.57
N CYS A 117 5.60 9.11 -0.73
CA CYS A 117 5.69 9.76 0.58
C CYS A 117 5.65 11.27 0.42
N ASP A 118 4.75 11.94 1.14
CA ASP A 118 4.76 13.40 1.26
C ASP A 118 6.18 13.85 1.60
N PRO A 119 6.81 14.69 0.79
CA PRO A 119 8.25 14.99 0.91
C PRO A 119 8.58 15.76 2.19
N TRP A 120 7.58 16.27 2.93
CA TRP A 120 7.76 17.06 4.16
C TRP A 120 9.12 17.78 4.20
N PRO A 121 9.32 18.86 3.40
CA PRO A 121 10.65 19.41 3.12
C PRO A 121 11.29 20.06 4.33
N LYS A 122 10.49 20.50 5.32
CA LYS A 122 10.99 21.20 6.50
C LYS A 122 11.60 20.22 7.50
N SER A 123 12.73 20.59 8.10
CA SER A 123 13.48 19.77 9.06
C SER A 123 12.67 19.38 10.31
N ASN A 124 11.78 20.27 10.78
CA ASN A 124 10.87 20.01 11.91
C ASN A 124 9.75 19.00 11.59
N GLN A 125 9.54 18.67 10.33
CA GLN A 125 8.53 17.73 9.86
C GLN A 125 9.10 16.35 9.52
N LYS A 126 10.40 16.11 9.67
CA LYS A 126 11.07 14.83 9.39
C LYS A 126 10.38 13.64 10.07
N LYS A 127 9.91 13.82 11.30
CA LYS A 127 9.21 12.75 12.07
C LYS A 127 7.89 12.29 11.45
N ARG A 128 7.30 13.07 10.54
CA ARG A 128 6.04 12.73 9.83
C ARG A 128 6.25 11.91 8.56
N ARG A 129 7.51 11.75 8.12
CA ARG A 129 7.83 10.94 6.94
C ARG A 129 7.62 9.47 7.26
N LEU A 130 6.94 8.74 6.39
CA LEU A 130 6.83 7.27 6.47
C LEU A 130 8.21 6.59 6.43
N THR A 131 9.22 7.28 5.89
CA THR A 131 10.62 6.84 5.88
C THR A 131 11.39 7.18 7.16
N HIS A 132 10.74 7.81 8.14
CA HIS A 132 11.40 8.14 9.41
C HIS A 132 11.63 6.91 10.26
N GLY A 133 12.78 6.86 10.97
CA GLY A 133 13.18 5.69 11.76
C GLY A 133 12.14 5.22 12.78
N ASN A 134 11.27 6.09 13.28
CA ASN A 134 10.19 5.70 14.20
C ASN A 134 9.14 4.81 13.54
N PHE A 135 8.73 5.11 12.31
CA PHE A 135 7.84 4.24 11.55
C PHE A 135 8.53 2.92 11.20
N LEU A 136 9.79 3.01 10.75
CA LEU A 136 10.58 1.85 10.35
C LEU A 136 10.97 0.92 11.52
N LYS A 137 11.02 1.43 12.77
CA LYS A 137 11.28 0.60 13.96
C LYS A 137 10.09 -0.29 14.34
N ASN A 138 8.87 0.11 13.99
CA ASN A 138 7.64 -0.58 14.40
C ASN A 138 7.11 -1.58 13.34
N ARG A 139 8.00 -2.18 12.55
CA ARG A 139 7.67 -3.04 11.41
C ARG A 139 7.69 -4.54 11.69
N ARG A 140 7.34 -4.95 12.90
CA ARG A 140 7.26 -6.37 13.27
C ARG A 140 6.31 -7.19 12.40
N PHE A 141 5.35 -6.54 11.74
CA PHE A 141 4.43 -7.16 10.80
C PHE A 141 5.09 -7.65 9.50
N LEU A 142 6.30 -7.15 9.16
CA LEU A 142 7.09 -7.66 8.04
C LEU A 142 7.80 -8.96 8.43
N ARG A 143 7.94 -9.88 7.49
CA ARG A 143 8.71 -11.11 7.66
C ARG A 143 10.16 -10.79 8.00
N GLN A 144 10.79 -11.64 8.85
CA GLN A 144 12.17 -11.42 9.32
C GLN A 144 13.23 -11.62 8.22
N ASP A 145 12.94 -12.41 7.21
CA ASP A 145 13.74 -12.63 6.01
C ASP A 145 13.60 -11.50 4.98
N PHE A 146 12.85 -10.47 5.32
CA PHE A 146 12.72 -9.27 4.52
C PHE A 146 14.03 -8.48 4.50
N VAL A 147 14.90 -8.82 3.57
CA VAL A 147 16.06 -8.00 3.21
C VAL A 147 15.52 -6.79 2.47
N GLY A 148 15.44 -5.67 3.18
CA GLY A 148 14.67 -4.49 2.79
C GLY A 148 14.94 -3.99 1.38
N ASN A 149 14.07 -4.31 0.48
CA ASN A 149 13.84 -3.51 -0.71
C ASN A 149 12.68 -2.56 -0.39
N TYR A 150 13.02 -1.40 0.16
CA TYR A 150 12.15 -0.26 0.08
C TYR A 150 12.25 0.23 -1.36
N ASP A 151 11.34 -0.17 -2.21
CA ASP A 151 11.25 0.39 -3.55
C ASP A 151 10.69 1.81 -3.43
N PHE A 152 11.60 2.75 -3.17
CA PHE A 152 11.32 4.17 -3.31
C PHE A 152 11.18 4.46 -4.80
N ILE A 153 9.97 4.40 -5.32
CA ILE A 153 9.71 4.89 -6.66
C ILE A 153 9.65 6.42 -6.59
N ASN A 154 10.79 7.04 -6.79
CA ASN A 154 10.87 8.48 -6.98
C ASN A 154 10.27 8.85 -8.34
N HIS A 155 9.49 9.93 -8.37
CA HIS A 155 8.73 10.42 -9.53
C HIS A 155 9.59 10.88 -10.73
N GLU A 156 10.91 10.75 -10.68
CA GLU A 156 11.83 11.27 -11.72
C GLU A 156 12.25 10.26 -12.79
N THR A 157 11.79 9.02 -12.73
CA THR A 157 12.14 8.03 -13.73
C THR A 157 11.02 7.83 -14.75
N ARG A 158 11.29 8.35 -15.94
CA ARG A 158 10.50 8.21 -17.19
C ARG A 158 10.35 6.74 -17.64
N PRO A 159 9.41 6.43 -18.57
CA PRO A 159 9.05 5.07 -18.97
C PRO A 159 10.22 4.32 -19.59
N GLY A 160 10.57 3.17 -19.03
CA GLY A 160 11.67 2.33 -19.48
C GLY A 160 12.33 1.52 -18.37
N TYR A 161 11.74 1.42 -17.19
CA TYR A 161 12.39 0.77 -16.05
C TYR A 161 12.33 -0.76 -16.12
N THR A 162 13.47 -1.34 -16.40
CA THR A 162 13.81 -2.73 -16.06
C THR A 162 14.10 -2.81 -14.55
N MET A 163 13.51 -3.79 -13.86
CA MET A 163 13.84 -4.11 -12.47
C MET A 163 15.34 -4.38 -12.35
N GLY A 164 16.07 -3.44 -11.76
CA GLY A 164 17.46 -3.59 -11.38
C GLY A 164 17.56 -3.98 -9.91
N SER A 165 17.90 -5.22 -9.64
CA SER A 165 18.29 -5.72 -8.33
C SER A 165 19.62 -5.09 -7.89
N ARG A 166 19.70 -4.73 -6.59
CA ARG A 166 20.88 -4.41 -5.78
C ARG A 166 21.16 -2.93 -5.50
N GLY A 167 20.99 -2.60 -4.24
CA GLY A 167 21.52 -1.42 -3.59
C GLY A 167 21.40 -1.57 -2.08
N GLY A 168 22.27 -2.37 -1.47
CA GLY A 168 22.39 -2.47 -0.02
C GLY A 168 22.89 -1.14 0.53
N CYS A 169 22.07 -0.47 1.36
CA CYS A 169 22.53 0.64 2.18
C CYS A 169 23.11 0.08 3.49
N SER A 170 24.43 -0.03 3.53
CA SER A 170 25.18 -0.28 4.76
C SER A 170 25.15 0.99 5.61
N MET A 171 24.50 0.92 6.78
CA MET A 171 24.70 1.94 7.81
C MET A 171 25.96 1.58 8.59
N LYS A 172 26.97 2.47 8.50
CA LYS A 172 27.97 2.66 9.53
C LYS A 172 27.45 3.63 10.59
#